data_621cd4879c16ce25a3b62ca8e5ccce84
#
_entry.id   621cd4879c16ce25a3b62ca8e5ccce84
#
_cell.length_a   1.000
_cell.length_b   1.000
_cell.length_c   1.000
_cell.angle_alpha   90.00
_cell.angle_beta   90.00
_cell.angle_gamma   90.00
#
_symmetry.space_group_name_H-M   'P 1'
#
loop_
_entity.id
_entity.type
_entity.pdbx_description
1 polymer ?
#
loop_
_entity_poly.entity_id
_entity_poly.type
_entity_poly.pdbx_seq_one_letter_code
_entity_poly.pdbx_strand_id
1 'polypeptide(L)'
;MDLGRAKGFQNVTSKAFKSGERFSAAGLFGTVSFYVLLVTIALFSIPYGAVETWPRSLLILLVSAIAGFRIIDNVAERSFRIAEPLLLSPLFGILGLAFIQIVQWPGMASPISVDPYETRSFILIFGGLIVASEVLFFYTTTAHHLKCLVVLVIAVGACSSVFGLMRELYFDTHSGLLAAYLLPEQGFAQFINRNHFTLLIEMSFGLLLGILIKGELSEKFKFLFWLLAGIMAYAVIAANSRGGLVSMAALILFAFSLRMITRERPGNSEPEYRRRNPVAAGTLLRKMSATAGLLVLVFGLIVFMIAFVGGDTAVTRIEKLKGEFETVNNAGVNRNLIWNSTLEMIESEPLLGVGFGGYAAAIPKFETSGGKYRLQQAHNDYLEILSNGGIMGFTLFALFGAMVVYRISKNLKSGDRIVRANRLGAAIGIFGVLIHSLVDFGLHIPVNAFIFAALVVIATAHVRSTVET
;
A
#
# COMPACT_ATOMS: atom_id res chain seq x y z
N MET A 1 -25.86 61.25 16.94
CA MET A 1 -25.48 59.94 17.49
C MET A 1 -26.16 58.86 16.70
N ASP A 2 -25.33 58.03 16.07
CA ASP A 2 -25.60 56.67 15.57
C ASP A 2 -26.64 56.41 14.46
N LEU A 3 -26.27 56.77 13.23
CA LEU A 3 -26.80 56.15 12.00
C LEU A 3 -25.73 55.45 11.16
N GLY A 4 -24.52 55.25 11.75
CA GLY A 4 -23.36 54.65 11.04
C GLY A 4 -23.19 53.13 11.14
N ARG A 5 -23.89 52.43 12.08
CA ARG A 5 -23.72 50.97 12.32
C ARG A 5 -24.64 50.04 11.54
N ALA A 6 -25.76 50.57 10.98
CA ALA A 6 -26.69 49.72 10.25
C ALA A 6 -26.28 49.41 8.79
N LYS A 7 -25.41 50.20 8.18
CA LYS A 7 -24.95 49.98 6.78
C LYS A 7 -23.82 48.95 6.63
N GLY A 8 -23.11 48.59 7.73
CA GLY A 8 -22.04 47.58 7.72
C GLY A 8 -22.59 46.16 7.67
N PHE A 9 -23.71 45.88 8.29
CA PHE A 9 -24.29 44.53 8.36
C PHE A 9 -25.05 44.10 7.08
N GLN A 10 -25.63 45.06 6.36
CA GLN A 10 -26.32 44.74 5.07
C GLN A 10 -25.35 44.49 3.91
N ASN A 11 -24.12 45.00 3.96
CA ASN A 11 -23.09 44.74 2.92
C ASN A 11 -22.36 43.43 3.09
N VAL A 12 -22.31 42.84 4.29
CA VAL A 12 -21.71 41.52 4.52
C VAL A 12 -22.66 40.40 4.10
N THR A 13 -23.97 40.56 4.35
CA THR A 13 -24.97 39.57 3.94
C THR A 13 -25.25 39.59 2.44
N SER A 14 -25.11 40.73 1.75
CA SER A 14 -25.32 40.81 0.28
C SER A 14 -24.12 40.32 -0.55
N LYS A 15 -22.90 40.34 0.02
CA LYS A 15 -21.71 39.72 -0.62
C LYS A 15 -21.66 38.20 -0.47
N ALA A 16 -22.19 37.67 0.64
CA ALA A 16 -22.30 36.22 0.84
C ALA A 16 -23.34 35.54 -0.06
N PHE A 17 -24.34 36.29 -0.53
CA PHE A 17 -25.41 35.77 -1.40
C PHE A 17 -25.14 35.95 -2.91
N LYS A 18 -24.03 36.62 -3.30
CA LYS A 18 -23.68 36.86 -4.72
C LYS A 18 -22.55 35.98 -5.24
N SER A 19 -21.86 35.18 -4.42
CA SER A 19 -21.09 34.03 -4.87
C SER A 19 -22.05 32.84 -4.92
N GLY A 20 -22.97 32.85 -5.87
CA GLY A 20 -23.64 31.64 -6.31
C GLY A 20 -22.55 30.71 -6.89
N GLU A 21 -21.88 29.96 -6.05
CA GLU A 21 -21.30 28.71 -6.48
C GLU A 21 -22.47 27.91 -7.04
N ARG A 22 -22.63 27.97 -8.38
CA ARG A 22 -23.46 26.99 -9.07
C ARG A 22 -22.87 25.65 -8.64
N PHE A 23 -23.62 24.91 -7.81
CA PHE A 23 -23.41 23.49 -7.64
C PHE A 23 -23.51 22.91 -9.05
N SER A 24 -22.36 22.82 -9.72
CA SER A 24 -22.26 22.17 -11.00
C SER A 24 -22.59 20.70 -10.74
N ALA A 25 -23.55 20.15 -11.43
CA ALA A 25 -23.88 18.73 -11.35
C ALA A 25 -22.59 17.88 -11.55
N ALA A 26 -21.66 18.35 -12.35
CA ALA A 26 -20.33 17.77 -12.56
C ALA A 26 -19.53 17.65 -11.25
N GLY A 27 -19.44 18.69 -10.43
CA GLY A 27 -18.73 18.62 -9.15
C GLY A 27 -19.36 17.66 -8.12
N LEU A 28 -20.69 17.44 -8.24
CA LEU A 28 -21.40 16.47 -7.38
C LEU A 28 -21.04 15.03 -7.76
N PHE A 29 -21.07 14.67 -9.05
CA PHE A 29 -20.72 13.32 -9.51
C PHE A 29 -19.29 12.94 -9.14
N GLY A 30 -18.36 13.86 -9.27
CA GLY A 30 -16.97 13.63 -8.89
C GLY A 30 -16.77 13.41 -7.40
N THR A 31 -17.40 14.22 -6.56
CA THR A 31 -17.34 14.04 -5.11
C THR A 31 -17.96 12.69 -4.70
N VAL A 32 -19.09 12.32 -5.30
CA VAL A 32 -19.72 11.01 -5.08
C VAL A 32 -18.77 9.88 -5.50
N SER A 33 -18.13 9.98 -6.66
CA SER A 33 -17.16 8.98 -7.16
C SER A 33 -16.02 8.74 -6.17
N PHE A 34 -15.48 9.79 -5.57
CA PHE A 34 -14.43 9.68 -4.55
C PHE A 34 -14.91 8.88 -3.33
N TYR A 35 -16.04 9.24 -2.74
CA TYR A 35 -16.53 8.52 -1.55
C TYR A 35 -17.00 7.10 -1.87
N VAL A 36 -17.64 6.88 -3.02
CA VAL A 36 -17.99 5.53 -3.49
C VAL A 36 -16.74 4.67 -3.63
N LEU A 37 -15.64 5.22 -4.17
CA LEU A 37 -14.38 4.49 -4.26
C LEU A 37 -13.82 4.14 -2.87
N LEU A 38 -13.84 5.08 -1.91
CA LEU A 38 -13.40 4.79 -0.54
C LEU A 38 -14.22 3.68 0.11
N VAL A 39 -15.55 3.73 -0.03
CA VAL A 39 -16.45 2.69 0.47
C VAL A 39 -16.19 1.36 -0.23
N THR A 40 -15.98 1.38 -1.54
CA THR A 40 -15.63 0.18 -2.32
C THR A 40 -14.36 -0.47 -1.77
N ILE A 41 -13.28 0.28 -1.58
CA ILE A 41 -12.02 -0.25 -1.03
C ILE A 41 -12.26 -0.85 0.37
N ALA A 42 -13.02 -0.17 1.24
CA ALA A 42 -13.34 -0.66 2.58
C ALA A 42 -14.13 -1.98 2.55
N LEU A 43 -15.22 -2.05 1.75
CA LEU A 43 -16.08 -3.23 1.67
C LEU A 43 -15.37 -4.43 1.05
N PHE A 44 -14.58 -4.21 -0.01
CA PHE A 44 -13.87 -5.30 -0.69
C PHE A 44 -12.62 -5.77 0.05
N SER A 45 -12.24 -5.09 1.13
CA SER A 45 -11.24 -5.64 2.06
C SER A 45 -11.76 -6.87 2.83
N ILE A 46 -13.08 -7.05 2.93
CA ILE A 46 -13.70 -8.13 3.72
C ILE A 46 -13.64 -9.47 2.99
N PRO A 47 -14.21 -9.66 1.77
CA PRO A 47 -14.25 -10.96 1.13
C PRO A 47 -12.89 -11.33 0.53
N TYR A 48 -12.08 -12.05 1.30
CA TYR A 48 -10.76 -12.57 0.88
C TYR A 48 -9.79 -11.51 0.31
N GLY A 49 -10.01 -10.22 0.61
CA GLY A 49 -9.26 -9.15 -0.04
C GLY A 49 -9.55 -8.99 -1.54
N ALA A 50 -10.74 -9.42 -1.98
CA ALA A 50 -11.22 -9.45 -3.37
C ALA A 50 -10.42 -10.40 -4.30
N VAL A 51 -9.84 -11.47 -3.77
CA VAL A 51 -9.09 -12.47 -4.57
C VAL A 51 -10.04 -13.39 -5.34
N GLU A 52 -11.15 -13.80 -4.72
CA GLU A 52 -12.14 -14.67 -5.33
C GLU A 52 -12.82 -14.03 -6.55
N THR A 53 -13.30 -14.87 -7.48
CA THR A 53 -13.82 -14.40 -8.77
C THR A 53 -15.01 -13.45 -8.62
N TRP A 54 -15.95 -13.74 -7.72
CA TRP A 54 -17.14 -12.92 -7.56
C TRP A 54 -16.86 -11.52 -6.98
N PRO A 55 -16.09 -11.33 -5.88
CA PRO A 55 -15.79 -10.00 -5.38
C PRO A 55 -14.87 -9.24 -6.34
N ARG A 56 -13.93 -9.92 -7.00
CA ARG A 56 -13.07 -9.33 -8.02
C ARG A 56 -13.88 -8.77 -9.20
N SER A 57 -14.84 -9.52 -9.71
CA SER A 57 -15.71 -9.09 -10.82
C SER A 57 -16.58 -7.90 -10.42
N LEU A 58 -17.13 -7.91 -9.21
CA LEU A 58 -17.93 -6.81 -8.70
C LEU A 58 -17.09 -5.55 -8.45
N LEU A 59 -15.86 -5.71 -7.95
CA LEU A 59 -14.91 -4.61 -7.81
C LEU A 59 -14.61 -3.95 -9.15
N ILE A 60 -14.31 -4.75 -10.20
CA ILE A 60 -14.07 -4.24 -11.56
C ILE A 60 -15.31 -3.49 -12.07
N LEU A 61 -16.51 -4.04 -11.89
CA LEU A 61 -17.76 -3.40 -12.30
C LEU A 61 -17.95 -2.03 -11.64
N LEU A 62 -17.74 -1.93 -10.32
CA LEU A 62 -17.89 -0.68 -9.58
C LEU A 62 -16.84 0.35 -10.00
N VAL A 63 -15.58 -0.05 -10.17
CA VAL A 63 -14.51 0.86 -10.64
C VAL A 63 -14.79 1.30 -12.08
N SER A 64 -15.33 0.43 -12.94
CA SER A 64 -15.75 0.79 -14.30
C SER A 64 -16.91 1.80 -14.30
N ALA A 65 -17.86 1.66 -13.38
CA ALA A 65 -18.93 2.66 -13.20
C ALA A 65 -18.38 4.02 -12.75
N ILE A 66 -17.42 4.02 -11.80
CA ILE A 66 -16.71 5.23 -11.36
C ILE A 66 -15.97 5.89 -12.54
N ALA A 67 -15.31 5.09 -13.41
CA ALA A 67 -14.69 5.59 -14.64
C ALA A 67 -15.72 6.24 -15.56
N GLY A 68 -16.89 5.64 -15.72
CA GLY A 68 -18.00 6.20 -16.48
C GLY A 68 -18.46 7.56 -15.95
N PHE A 69 -18.65 7.70 -14.63
CA PHE A 69 -18.96 8.99 -14.01
C PHE A 69 -17.86 10.02 -14.24
N ARG A 70 -16.59 9.62 -14.15
CA ARG A 70 -15.45 10.52 -14.41
C ARG A 70 -15.41 11.01 -15.87
N ILE A 71 -15.75 10.15 -16.83
CA ILE A 71 -15.87 10.53 -18.23
C ILE A 71 -17.02 11.52 -18.43
N ILE A 72 -18.17 11.28 -17.81
CA ILE A 72 -19.32 12.19 -17.86
C ILE A 72 -18.95 13.57 -17.32
N ASP A 73 -18.25 13.64 -16.18
CA ASP A 73 -17.74 14.90 -15.62
C ASP A 73 -16.84 15.64 -16.61
N ASN A 74 -15.86 14.95 -17.20
CA ASN A 74 -14.93 15.54 -18.16
C ASN A 74 -15.66 16.08 -19.39
N VAL A 75 -16.67 15.36 -19.88
CA VAL A 75 -17.51 15.80 -21.01
C VAL A 75 -18.35 17.01 -20.64
N ALA A 76 -18.98 17.01 -19.47
CA ALA A 76 -19.80 18.10 -18.95
C ALA A 76 -18.98 19.38 -18.74
N GLU A 77 -17.75 19.25 -18.25
CA GLU A 77 -16.81 20.36 -18.05
C GLU A 77 -16.09 20.78 -19.36
N ARG A 78 -16.29 20.05 -20.45
CA ARG A 78 -15.55 20.22 -21.71
C ARG A 78 -14.03 20.25 -21.51
N SER A 79 -13.52 19.50 -20.52
CA SER A 79 -12.11 19.45 -20.18
C SER A 79 -11.68 18.02 -19.86
N PHE A 80 -10.83 17.45 -20.69
CA PHE A 80 -10.19 16.16 -20.41
C PHE A 80 -8.92 16.40 -19.61
N ARG A 81 -9.02 16.24 -18.30
CA ARG A 81 -7.88 16.38 -17.38
C ARG A 81 -7.60 15.03 -16.72
N ILE A 82 -6.41 14.52 -16.94
CA ILE A 82 -5.88 13.35 -16.22
C ILE A 82 -5.05 13.89 -15.05
N ALA A 83 -5.31 13.40 -13.86
CA ALA A 83 -4.51 13.74 -12.70
C ALA A 83 -3.14 13.05 -12.80
N GLU A 84 -2.07 13.79 -12.52
CA GLU A 84 -0.69 13.30 -12.48
C GLU A 84 -0.29 12.42 -13.70
N PRO A 85 -0.51 12.88 -14.96
CA PRO A 85 -0.33 12.04 -16.14
C PRO A 85 1.10 11.53 -16.28
N LEU A 86 2.09 12.32 -15.88
CA LEU A 86 3.49 11.91 -15.93
C LEU A 86 3.77 10.75 -14.96
N LEU A 87 3.25 10.82 -13.73
CA LEU A 87 3.44 9.77 -12.73
C LEU A 87 2.75 8.47 -13.13
N LEU A 88 1.58 8.55 -13.76
CA LEU A 88 0.80 7.38 -14.19
C LEU A 88 1.27 6.82 -15.55
N SER A 89 2.08 7.56 -16.33
CA SER A 89 2.50 7.13 -17.68
C SER A 89 3.19 5.76 -17.74
N PRO A 90 4.06 5.35 -16.78
CA PRO A 90 4.62 4.02 -16.83
C PRO A 90 3.58 2.91 -16.60
N LEU A 91 2.54 3.18 -15.80
CA LEU A 91 1.45 2.24 -15.58
C LEU A 91 0.60 2.06 -16.85
N PHE A 92 0.35 3.14 -17.58
CA PHE A 92 -0.27 3.05 -18.91
C PHE A 92 0.64 2.29 -19.90
N GLY A 93 1.97 2.44 -19.78
CA GLY A 93 2.93 1.65 -20.54
C GLY A 93 2.83 0.15 -20.26
N ILE A 94 2.70 -0.25 -18.99
CA ILE A 94 2.48 -1.65 -18.59
C ILE A 94 1.15 -2.17 -19.17
N LEU A 95 0.08 -1.38 -19.08
CA LEU A 95 -1.21 -1.74 -19.66
C LEU A 95 -1.11 -1.92 -21.18
N GLY A 96 -0.41 -1.01 -21.87
CA GLY A 96 -0.13 -1.10 -23.31
C GLY A 96 0.67 -2.35 -23.67
N LEU A 97 1.69 -2.70 -22.86
CA LEU A 97 2.46 -3.92 -23.04
C LEU A 97 1.58 -5.17 -22.89
N ALA A 98 0.69 -5.22 -21.89
CA ALA A 98 -0.26 -6.31 -21.72
C ALA A 98 -1.22 -6.44 -22.93
N PHE A 99 -1.66 -5.33 -23.51
CA PHE A 99 -2.43 -5.36 -24.77
C PHE A 99 -1.61 -5.92 -25.93
N ILE A 100 -0.33 -5.53 -26.08
CA ILE A 100 0.57 -6.05 -27.11
C ILE A 100 0.72 -7.57 -26.96
N GLN A 101 0.80 -8.08 -25.73
CA GLN A 101 0.99 -9.49 -25.44
C GLN A 101 -0.22 -10.38 -25.81
N ILE A 102 -1.45 -9.85 -25.84
CA ILE A 102 -2.65 -10.62 -26.23
C ILE A 102 -2.98 -10.56 -27.73
N VAL A 103 -2.33 -9.65 -28.48
CA VAL A 103 -2.56 -9.52 -29.91
C VAL A 103 -1.83 -10.63 -30.67
N GLN A 104 -2.53 -11.28 -31.59
CA GLN A 104 -1.91 -12.20 -32.55
C GLN A 104 -1.34 -11.39 -33.69
N TRP A 105 -0.01 -11.27 -33.73
CA TRP A 105 0.67 -10.50 -34.76
C TRP A 105 0.78 -11.28 -36.07
N PRO A 106 0.76 -10.63 -37.24
CA PRO A 106 0.99 -11.29 -38.51
C PRO A 106 2.33 -12.05 -38.52
N GLY A 107 2.30 -13.31 -38.92
CA GLY A 107 3.49 -14.19 -38.96
C GLY A 107 3.79 -14.95 -37.65
N MET A 108 3.03 -14.68 -36.57
CA MET A 108 3.14 -15.47 -35.31
C MET A 108 2.06 -16.54 -35.28
N ALA A 109 2.42 -17.75 -34.80
CA ALA A 109 1.48 -18.86 -34.63
C ALA A 109 0.50 -18.64 -33.46
N SER A 110 0.91 -17.89 -32.45
CA SER A 110 0.12 -17.58 -31.24
C SER A 110 0.45 -16.19 -30.73
N PRO A 111 -0.38 -15.59 -29.85
CA PRO A 111 -0.01 -14.39 -29.12
C PRO A 111 1.27 -14.60 -28.28
N ILE A 112 1.89 -13.49 -27.86
CA ILE A 112 3.07 -13.51 -26.97
C ILE A 112 2.68 -14.12 -25.61
N SER A 113 1.51 -13.74 -25.08
CA SER A 113 1.02 -14.31 -23.83
C SER A 113 0.74 -15.80 -23.94
N VAL A 114 1.32 -16.59 -23.04
CA VAL A 114 1.07 -18.03 -22.90
C VAL A 114 -0.36 -18.29 -22.42
N ASP A 115 -0.95 -17.36 -21.65
CA ASP A 115 -2.35 -17.40 -21.23
C ASP A 115 -3.05 -16.07 -21.53
N PRO A 116 -3.61 -15.88 -22.74
CA PRO A 116 -4.29 -14.64 -23.11
C PRO A 116 -5.54 -14.35 -22.26
N TYR A 117 -6.14 -15.37 -21.62
CA TYR A 117 -7.30 -15.18 -20.75
C TYR A 117 -6.89 -14.49 -19.45
N GLU A 118 -5.85 -14.98 -18.79
CA GLU A 118 -5.35 -14.36 -17.57
C GLU A 118 -4.71 -12.98 -17.84
N THR A 119 -4.10 -12.78 -19.02
CA THR A 119 -3.62 -11.43 -19.40
C THR A 119 -4.78 -10.45 -19.60
N ARG A 120 -5.93 -10.86 -20.16
CA ARG A 120 -7.14 -10.01 -20.20
C ARG A 120 -7.66 -9.70 -18.78
N SER A 121 -7.67 -10.70 -17.91
CA SER A 121 -8.03 -10.49 -16.49
C SER A 121 -7.11 -9.46 -15.81
N PHE A 122 -5.80 -9.57 -16.05
CA PHE A 122 -4.82 -8.57 -15.59
C PHE A 122 -5.12 -7.18 -16.16
N ILE A 123 -5.38 -7.04 -17.46
CA ILE A 123 -5.72 -5.76 -18.10
C ILE A 123 -6.91 -5.09 -17.39
N LEU A 124 -7.96 -5.84 -17.07
CA LEU A 124 -9.16 -5.32 -16.41
C LEU A 124 -8.86 -4.85 -14.97
N ILE A 125 -8.18 -5.68 -14.18
CA ILE A 125 -7.86 -5.36 -12.79
C ILE A 125 -6.86 -4.20 -12.72
N PHE A 126 -5.80 -4.26 -13.49
CA PHE A 126 -4.74 -3.24 -13.51
C PHE A 126 -5.25 -1.93 -14.10
N GLY A 127 -6.06 -1.98 -15.15
CA GLY A 127 -6.77 -0.82 -15.69
C GLY A 127 -7.69 -0.18 -14.65
N GLY A 128 -8.44 -1.01 -13.91
CA GLY A 128 -9.23 -0.54 -12.77
C GLY A 128 -8.40 0.14 -11.70
N LEU A 129 -7.21 -0.39 -11.37
CA LEU A 129 -6.30 0.22 -10.42
C LEU A 129 -5.78 1.59 -10.90
N ILE A 130 -5.47 1.72 -12.20
CA ILE A 130 -5.07 3.02 -12.79
C ILE A 130 -6.22 4.03 -12.69
N VAL A 131 -7.44 3.64 -13.03
CA VAL A 131 -8.62 4.50 -12.91
C VAL A 131 -8.85 4.93 -11.46
N ALA A 132 -8.80 4.00 -10.52
CA ALA A 132 -8.94 4.32 -9.10
C ALA A 132 -7.84 5.29 -8.63
N SER A 133 -6.59 5.07 -9.07
CA SER A 133 -5.47 5.96 -8.75
C SER A 133 -5.71 7.36 -9.31
N GLU A 134 -6.19 7.48 -10.55
CA GLU A 134 -6.55 8.77 -11.17
C GLU A 134 -7.62 9.50 -10.37
N VAL A 135 -8.70 8.81 -9.98
CA VAL A 135 -9.78 9.38 -9.18
C VAL A 135 -9.27 9.83 -7.80
N LEU A 136 -8.45 9.01 -7.14
CA LEU A 136 -7.86 9.38 -5.85
C LEU A 136 -6.95 10.61 -5.99
N PHE A 137 -6.10 10.69 -7.00
CA PHE A 137 -5.24 11.86 -7.26
C PHE A 137 -6.06 13.12 -7.55
N PHE A 138 -7.08 12.98 -8.39
CA PHE A 138 -7.89 14.12 -8.82
C PHE A 138 -8.63 14.79 -7.66
N TYR A 139 -9.17 13.99 -6.72
CA TYR A 139 -9.97 14.50 -5.62
C TYR A 139 -9.17 14.73 -4.33
N THR A 140 -7.99 14.11 -4.14
CA THR A 140 -7.16 14.32 -2.94
C THR A 140 -6.36 15.64 -3.02
N THR A 141 -7.05 16.75 -3.30
CA THR A 141 -6.46 18.10 -3.40
C THR A 141 -6.71 18.96 -2.16
N THR A 142 -7.56 18.51 -1.25
CA THR A 142 -7.90 19.20 0.01
C THR A 142 -7.42 18.42 1.22
N ALA A 143 -7.18 19.11 2.34
CA ALA A 143 -6.84 18.49 3.61
C ALA A 143 -7.95 17.53 4.11
N HIS A 144 -9.22 17.81 3.78
CA HIS A 144 -10.36 16.96 4.15
C HIS A 144 -10.31 15.62 3.40
N HIS A 145 -10.16 15.62 2.07
CA HIS A 145 -10.08 14.40 1.27
C HIS A 145 -8.84 13.57 1.62
N LEU A 146 -7.69 14.23 1.85
CA LEU A 146 -6.49 13.56 2.35
C LEU A 146 -6.77 12.86 3.69
N LYS A 147 -7.45 13.54 4.63
CA LYS A 147 -7.82 12.96 5.92
C LYS A 147 -8.75 11.75 5.76
N CYS A 148 -9.74 11.82 4.89
CA CYS A 148 -10.64 10.69 4.60
C CYS A 148 -9.86 9.48 4.10
N LEU A 149 -8.91 9.68 3.17
CA LEU A 149 -8.08 8.61 2.62
C LEU A 149 -7.15 8.00 3.69
N VAL A 150 -6.53 8.84 4.52
CA VAL A 150 -5.69 8.41 5.65
C VAL A 150 -6.49 7.58 6.65
N VAL A 151 -7.69 8.07 7.02
CA VAL A 151 -8.58 7.36 7.96
C VAL A 151 -9.01 6.02 7.37
N LEU A 152 -9.34 5.95 6.07
CA LEU A 152 -9.67 4.69 5.40
C LEU A 152 -8.55 3.66 5.57
N VAL A 153 -7.32 4.01 5.20
CA VAL A 153 -6.18 3.08 5.23
C VAL A 153 -5.92 2.58 6.66
N ILE A 154 -5.92 3.49 7.64
CA ILE A 154 -5.71 3.10 9.04
C ILE A 154 -6.87 2.25 9.57
N ALA A 155 -8.12 2.61 9.24
CA ALA A 155 -9.29 1.87 9.69
C ALA A 155 -9.34 0.46 9.11
N VAL A 156 -9.06 0.29 7.81
CA VAL A 156 -9.00 -1.04 7.18
C VAL A 156 -7.96 -1.92 7.88
N GLY A 157 -6.73 -1.42 8.12
CA GLY A 157 -5.71 -2.17 8.83
C GLY A 157 -6.07 -2.48 10.29
N ALA A 158 -6.61 -1.49 11.02
CA ALA A 158 -7.02 -1.67 12.41
C ALA A 158 -8.16 -2.68 12.56
N CYS A 159 -9.22 -2.54 11.75
CA CYS A 159 -10.36 -3.48 11.75
C CYS A 159 -9.92 -4.88 11.36
N SER A 160 -9.07 -5.01 10.33
CA SER A 160 -8.51 -6.31 9.93
C SER A 160 -7.67 -6.95 11.04
N SER A 161 -6.88 -6.16 11.78
CA SER A 161 -6.09 -6.65 12.91
C SER A 161 -6.96 -7.15 14.06
N VAL A 162 -7.95 -6.35 14.47
CA VAL A 162 -8.91 -6.73 15.51
C VAL A 162 -9.67 -7.99 15.10
N PHE A 163 -10.19 -8.02 13.86
CA PHE A 163 -10.91 -9.16 13.35
C PHE A 163 -10.04 -10.43 13.30
N GLY A 164 -8.78 -10.33 12.85
CA GLY A 164 -7.85 -11.47 12.84
C GLY A 164 -7.58 -12.03 14.22
N LEU A 165 -7.35 -11.16 15.21
CA LEU A 165 -7.16 -11.58 16.60
C LEU A 165 -8.43 -12.18 17.23
N MET A 166 -9.60 -11.61 16.94
CA MET A 166 -10.88 -12.17 17.40
C MET A 166 -11.14 -13.54 16.78
N ARG A 167 -10.85 -13.70 15.50
CA ARG A 167 -10.99 -14.97 14.79
C ARG A 167 -10.10 -16.05 15.42
N GLU A 168 -8.85 -15.74 15.72
CA GLU A 168 -7.91 -16.69 16.33
C GLU A 168 -8.36 -17.11 17.74
N LEU A 169 -9.02 -16.21 18.49
CA LEU A 169 -9.39 -16.45 19.89
C LEU A 169 -10.79 -17.07 20.06
N TYR A 170 -11.76 -16.75 19.20
CA TYR A 170 -13.17 -17.02 19.51
C TYR A 170 -13.94 -17.72 18.39
N PHE A 171 -13.47 -17.65 17.12
CA PHE A 171 -14.25 -18.21 16.03
C PHE A 171 -13.65 -19.53 15.58
N ASP A 172 -14.44 -20.60 15.74
CA ASP A 172 -14.23 -21.81 14.96
C ASP A 172 -14.53 -21.50 13.49
N THR A 173 -13.67 -21.95 12.58
CA THR A 173 -13.70 -21.62 11.16
C THR A 173 -15.02 -22.02 10.48
N HIS A 174 -15.85 -22.82 11.14
CA HIS A 174 -17.10 -23.38 10.61
C HIS A 174 -18.36 -22.71 11.17
N SER A 175 -18.25 -21.73 12.07
CA SER A 175 -19.40 -21.12 12.74
C SER A 175 -19.91 -19.88 12.00
N GLY A 176 -21.03 -20.03 11.31
CA GLY A 176 -21.85 -18.94 10.75
C GLY A 176 -22.18 -19.08 9.28
N LEU A 177 -23.43 -18.79 8.93
CA LEU A 177 -23.98 -18.93 7.58
C LEU A 177 -23.21 -18.12 6.49
N LEU A 178 -22.61 -16.99 6.87
CA LEU A 178 -21.83 -16.13 5.97
C LEU A 178 -20.32 -16.41 6.02
N ALA A 179 -19.82 -17.08 7.05
CA ALA A 179 -18.40 -17.33 7.24
C ALA A 179 -17.83 -18.19 6.08
N ALA A 180 -18.57 -19.21 5.65
CA ALA A 180 -18.17 -20.08 4.54
C ALA A 180 -18.01 -19.35 3.19
N TYR A 181 -18.69 -18.21 3.01
CA TYR A 181 -18.65 -17.43 1.77
C TYR A 181 -17.74 -16.19 1.83
N LEU A 182 -17.38 -15.73 3.02
CA LEU A 182 -16.63 -14.50 3.21
C LEU A 182 -15.25 -14.73 3.82
N LEU A 183 -15.04 -15.87 4.48
CA LEU A 183 -13.84 -16.14 5.25
C LEU A 183 -13.15 -17.42 4.78
N PRO A 184 -11.83 -17.40 4.59
CA PRO A 184 -11.08 -18.58 4.22
C PRO A 184 -11.01 -19.57 5.41
N GLU A 185 -11.03 -20.88 5.12
CA GLU A 185 -10.78 -21.92 6.13
C GLU A 185 -9.35 -21.83 6.69
N GLN A 186 -8.41 -21.40 5.85
CA GLN A 186 -7.00 -21.25 6.20
C GLN A 186 -6.59 -19.78 6.10
N GLY A 187 -5.41 -19.43 6.60
CA GLY A 187 -4.88 -18.07 6.55
C GLY A 187 -5.08 -17.30 7.86
N PHE A 188 -5.18 -15.96 7.78
CA PHE A 188 -5.36 -15.09 8.95
C PHE A 188 -6.31 -13.94 8.62
N ALA A 189 -7.12 -13.54 9.57
CA ALA A 189 -8.21 -12.58 9.39
C ALA A 189 -9.10 -12.98 8.20
N GLN A 190 -9.30 -12.10 7.24
CA GLN A 190 -10.06 -12.34 6.02
C GLN A 190 -9.20 -12.83 4.84
N PHE A 191 -7.90 -13.03 5.00
CA PHE A 191 -7.01 -13.42 3.92
C PHE A 191 -6.73 -14.92 3.93
N ILE A 192 -6.73 -15.55 2.75
CA ILE A 192 -6.33 -16.95 2.54
C ILE A 192 -4.84 -17.13 2.90
N ASN A 193 -4.01 -16.13 2.59
CA ASN A 193 -2.59 -16.15 2.90
C ASN A 193 -2.26 -15.11 3.98
N ARG A 194 -1.68 -15.57 5.09
CA ARG A 194 -1.25 -14.73 6.20
C ARG A 194 -0.23 -13.64 5.83
N ASN A 195 0.58 -13.87 4.78
CA ASN A 195 1.54 -12.86 4.31
C ASN A 195 0.81 -11.66 3.69
N HIS A 196 -0.27 -11.90 2.93
CA HIS A 196 -1.07 -10.84 2.32
C HIS A 196 -1.78 -9.97 3.38
N PHE A 197 -2.22 -10.59 4.49
CA PHE A 197 -2.70 -9.85 5.65
C PHE A 197 -1.60 -8.97 6.24
N THR A 198 -0.40 -9.52 6.47
CA THR A 198 0.68 -8.74 7.08
C THR A 198 1.11 -7.57 6.20
N LEU A 199 1.12 -7.72 4.87
CA LEU A 199 1.38 -6.61 3.95
C LEU A 199 0.35 -5.48 4.10
N LEU A 200 -0.95 -5.80 4.22
CA LEU A 200 -1.98 -4.80 4.50
C LEU A 200 -1.68 -4.04 5.80
N ILE A 201 -1.32 -4.79 6.85
CA ILE A 201 -1.04 -4.17 8.15
C ILE A 201 0.21 -3.30 8.09
N GLU A 202 1.27 -3.72 7.42
CA GLU A 202 2.49 -2.92 7.23
C GLU A 202 2.21 -1.57 6.56
N MET A 203 1.37 -1.55 5.54
CA MET A 203 0.95 -0.31 4.88
C MET A 203 0.23 0.63 5.84
N SER A 204 -0.73 0.12 6.59
CA SER A 204 -1.54 0.89 7.55
C SER A 204 -0.72 1.32 8.76
N PHE A 205 0.13 0.44 9.27
CA PHE A 205 1.03 0.68 10.39
C PHE A 205 2.07 1.76 10.05
N GLY A 206 2.66 1.70 8.85
CA GLY A 206 3.60 2.72 8.38
C GLY A 206 2.97 4.11 8.36
N LEU A 207 1.72 4.21 7.87
CA LEU A 207 0.97 5.48 7.88
C LEU A 207 0.72 5.98 9.31
N LEU A 208 0.32 5.08 10.20
CA LEU A 208 0.10 5.39 11.61
C LEU A 208 1.39 5.87 12.31
N LEU A 209 2.53 5.22 12.04
CA LEU A 209 3.83 5.63 12.58
C LEU A 209 4.23 7.04 12.14
N GLY A 210 4.02 7.40 10.88
CA GLY A 210 4.31 8.76 10.40
C GLY A 210 3.54 9.82 11.16
N ILE A 211 2.27 9.56 11.46
CA ILE A 211 1.42 10.45 12.25
C ILE A 211 1.92 10.52 13.70
N LEU A 212 2.28 9.39 14.32
CA LEU A 212 2.85 9.36 15.68
C LEU A 212 4.19 10.08 15.78
N ILE A 213 5.02 10.02 14.73
CA ILE A 213 6.34 10.64 14.70
C ILE A 213 6.27 12.15 14.53
N LYS A 214 5.38 12.65 13.64
CA LYS A 214 5.34 14.07 13.24
C LYS A 214 4.01 14.77 13.44
N GLY A 215 2.93 14.04 13.70
CA GLY A 215 1.60 14.62 13.89
C GLY A 215 1.50 15.41 15.20
N GLU A 216 0.70 16.45 15.18
CA GLU A 216 0.26 17.15 16.41
C GLU A 216 -1.02 16.53 16.89
N LEU A 217 -0.89 15.52 17.73
CA LEU A 217 -2.01 14.82 18.34
C LEU A 217 -2.15 15.26 19.80
N SER A 218 -3.40 15.45 20.26
CA SER A 218 -3.64 15.55 21.69
C SER A 218 -3.26 14.24 22.39
N GLU A 219 -2.98 14.29 23.69
CA GLU A 219 -2.52 13.11 24.46
C GLU A 219 -3.50 11.94 24.35
N LYS A 220 -4.81 12.22 24.31
CA LYS A 220 -5.84 11.18 24.13
C LYS A 220 -5.69 10.45 22.79
N PHE A 221 -5.49 11.18 21.70
CA PHE A 221 -5.29 10.59 20.37
C PHE A 221 -3.94 9.91 20.25
N LYS A 222 -2.88 10.41 20.91
CA LYS A 222 -1.59 9.72 20.97
C LYS A 222 -1.74 8.35 21.62
N PHE A 223 -2.43 8.27 22.76
CA PHE A 223 -2.68 7.01 23.43
C PHE A 223 -3.45 6.02 22.53
N LEU A 224 -4.54 6.49 21.90
CA LEU A 224 -5.33 5.66 20.97
C LEU A 224 -4.48 5.15 19.81
N PHE A 225 -3.64 6.00 19.20
CA PHE A 225 -2.82 5.60 18.07
C PHE A 225 -1.69 4.64 18.47
N TRP A 226 -1.11 4.80 19.67
CA TRP A 226 -0.17 3.81 20.21
C TRP A 226 -0.86 2.47 20.50
N LEU A 227 -2.09 2.49 21.01
CA LEU A 227 -2.88 1.28 21.24
C LEU A 227 -3.15 0.57 19.89
N LEU A 228 -3.60 1.31 18.87
CA LEU A 228 -3.81 0.74 17.54
C LEU A 228 -2.51 0.18 16.93
N ALA A 229 -1.39 0.89 17.09
CA ALA A 229 -0.09 0.40 16.66
C ALA A 229 0.30 -0.90 17.37
N GLY A 230 0.04 -1.01 18.68
CA GLY A 230 0.26 -2.23 19.44
C GLY A 230 -0.60 -3.40 18.97
N ILE A 231 -1.90 -3.16 18.72
CA ILE A 231 -2.82 -4.16 18.18
C ILE A 231 -2.37 -4.65 16.81
N MET A 232 -2.01 -3.73 15.88
CA MET A 232 -1.52 -4.09 14.57
C MET A 232 -0.21 -4.90 14.63
N ALA A 233 0.76 -4.47 15.44
CA ALA A 233 2.02 -5.19 15.61
C ALA A 233 1.79 -6.59 16.18
N TYR A 234 0.92 -6.72 17.17
CA TYR A 234 0.57 -8.02 17.75
C TYR A 234 -0.15 -8.92 16.73
N ALA A 235 -1.04 -8.37 15.91
CA ALA A 235 -1.71 -9.13 14.85
C ALA A 235 -0.71 -9.69 13.80
N VAL A 236 0.35 -8.95 13.46
CA VAL A 236 1.42 -9.44 12.57
C VAL A 236 2.18 -10.61 13.21
N ILE A 237 2.45 -10.53 14.53
CA ILE A 237 3.08 -11.63 15.29
C ILE A 237 2.15 -12.86 15.31
N ALA A 238 0.87 -12.66 15.62
CA ALA A 238 -0.12 -13.72 15.68
C ALA A 238 -0.33 -14.41 14.32
N ALA A 239 -0.30 -13.65 13.22
CA ALA A 239 -0.36 -14.19 11.86
C ALA A 239 0.82 -15.12 11.53
N ASN A 240 1.91 -15.09 12.31
CA ASN A 240 3.08 -15.95 12.15
C ASN A 240 3.66 -15.93 10.71
N SER A 241 3.74 -14.72 10.11
CA SER A 241 4.35 -14.50 8.79
C SER A 241 5.81 -14.09 8.95
N ARG A 242 6.74 -14.93 8.50
CA ARG A 242 8.18 -14.63 8.58
C ARG A 242 8.55 -13.41 7.72
N GLY A 243 8.03 -13.38 6.48
CA GLY A 243 8.21 -12.21 5.58
C GLY A 243 7.67 -10.95 6.22
N GLY A 244 6.46 -11.01 6.80
CA GLY A 244 5.83 -9.90 7.50
C GLY A 244 6.61 -9.41 8.72
N LEU A 245 7.18 -10.29 9.52
CA LEU A 245 8.00 -9.90 10.68
C LEU A 245 9.29 -9.20 10.25
N VAL A 246 9.95 -9.69 9.20
CA VAL A 246 11.19 -9.08 8.68
C VAL A 246 10.89 -7.71 8.07
N SER A 247 9.84 -7.59 7.24
CA SER A 247 9.49 -6.31 6.62
C SER A 247 8.96 -5.29 7.64
N MET A 248 8.21 -5.73 8.66
CA MET A 248 7.79 -4.88 9.77
C MET A 248 8.99 -4.33 10.56
N ALA A 249 9.99 -5.17 10.86
CA ALA A 249 11.22 -4.73 11.50
C ALA A 249 11.97 -3.72 10.62
N ALA A 250 12.14 -4.00 9.33
CA ALA A 250 12.78 -3.08 8.38
C ALA A 250 12.03 -1.75 8.27
N LEU A 251 10.70 -1.77 8.23
CA LEU A 251 9.83 -0.59 8.21
C LEU A 251 10.02 0.28 9.47
N ILE A 252 10.08 -0.32 10.65
CA ILE A 252 10.32 0.40 11.91
C ILE A 252 11.72 1.04 11.90
N LEU A 253 12.74 0.32 11.44
CA LEU A 253 14.09 0.84 11.29
C LEU A 253 14.13 2.04 10.34
N PHE A 254 13.45 1.92 9.20
CA PHE A 254 13.35 2.99 8.21
C PHE A 254 12.61 4.21 8.76
N ALA A 255 11.49 4.02 9.46
CA ALA A 255 10.73 5.08 10.11
C ALA A 255 11.60 5.89 11.08
N PHE A 256 12.41 5.18 11.85
CA PHE A 256 13.33 5.80 12.80
C PHE A 256 14.42 6.59 12.09
N SER A 257 15.01 6.03 11.03
CA SER A 257 16.02 6.70 10.21
C SER A 257 15.46 7.99 9.58
N LEU A 258 14.25 7.93 9.01
CA LEU A 258 13.55 9.09 8.47
C LEU A 258 13.28 10.16 9.54
N ARG A 259 12.89 9.77 10.75
CA ARG A 259 12.71 10.71 11.87
C ARG A 259 14.01 11.46 12.18
N MET A 260 15.15 10.77 12.15
CA MET A 260 16.46 11.41 12.40
C MET A 260 16.83 12.40 11.31
N ILE A 261 16.62 12.04 10.03
CA ILE A 261 16.95 12.87 8.87
C ILE A 261 16.01 14.09 8.78
N THR A 262 14.72 13.89 9.04
CA THR A 262 13.68 14.93 8.89
C THR A 262 13.47 15.77 10.15
N ARG A 263 14.30 15.59 11.18
CA ARG A 263 14.23 16.39 12.41
C ARG A 263 14.60 17.83 12.09
N GLU A 264 13.68 18.75 12.29
CA GLU A 264 13.93 20.19 12.17
C GLU A 264 15.02 20.59 13.17
N ARG A 265 16.02 21.31 12.69
CA ARG A 265 16.98 21.95 13.60
C ARG A 265 16.18 22.97 14.42
N PRO A 266 16.42 23.09 15.74
CA PRO A 266 15.85 24.18 16.52
C PRO A 266 16.13 25.51 15.80
N GLY A 267 15.07 26.32 15.66
CA GLY A 267 15.14 27.54 14.88
C GLY A 267 16.28 28.49 15.34
N ASN A 268 16.57 29.50 14.53
CA ASN A 268 17.68 30.48 14.64
C ASN A 268 17.78 31.31 15.95
N SER A 269 17.06 30.92 16.99
CA SER A 269 17.08 31.55 18.31
C SER A 269 18.18 31.03 19.28
N GLU A 270 18.99 30.03 18.83
CA GLU A 270 20.16 29.66 19.66
C GLU A 270 21.31 30.67 19.48
N PRO A 271 21.95 31.12 20.60
CA PRO A 271 23.07 32.05 20.57
C PRO A 271 24.21 31.56 19.66
N GLU A 272 24.82 32.47 18.92
CA GLU A 272 25.91 32.25 17.96
C GLU A 272 27.10 31.47 18.54
N TYR A 273 27.26 31.48 19.86
CA TYR A 273 28.26 30.72 20.63
C TYR A 273 28.14 29.18 20.45
N ARG A 274 26.91 28.63 20.27
CA ARG A 274 26.71 27.19 20.04
C ARG A 274 27.01 26.74 18.61
N ARG A 275 27.06 27.66 17.66
CA ARG A 275 27.40 27.37 16.25
C ARG A 275 28.88 27.04 16.02
N ARG A 276 29.77 27.48 16.88
CA ARG A 276 31.24 27.38 16.70
C ARG A 276 31.89 26.17 17.39
N ASN A 277 31.17 25.38 18.17
CA ASN A 277 31.79 24.27 18.91
C ASN A 277 31.62 22.91 18.16
N PRO A 278 32.71 22.12 18.00
CA PRO A 278 32.74 20.82 17.32
C PRO A 278 32.03 19.69 18.07
N VAL A 279 31.22 19.99 19.08
CA VAL A 279 30.36 19.03 19.81
C VAL A 279 29.29 18.37 18.89
N ALA A 280 29.12 18.85 17.65
CA ALA A 280 28.14 18.35 16.72
C ALA A 280 28.38 16.88 16.30
N ALA A 281 29.64 16.47 16.14
CA ALA A 281 29.99 15.09 15.75
C ALA A 281 29.70 14.09 16.88
N GLY A 282 30.07 14.41 18.11
CA GLY A 282 29.79 13.60 19.30
C GLY A 282 28.30 13.48 19.60
N THR A 283 27.52 14.55 19.32
CA THR A 283 26.04 14.51 19.46
C THR A 283 25.38 13.64 18.40
N LEU A 284 25.89 13.63 17.17
CA LEU A 284 25.41 12.76 16.10
C LEU A 284 25.71 11.29 16.42
N LEU A 285 26.93 10.98 16.83
CA LEU A 285 27.35 9.62 17.20
C LEU A 285 26.54 9.09 18.39
N ARG A 286 26.34 9.91 19.43
CA ARG A 286 25.52 9.57 20.60
C ARG A 286 24.03 9.36 20.23
N LYS A 287 23.51 10.12 19.28
CA LYS A 287 22.16 9.95 18.75
C LYS A 287 22.06 8.65 17.93
N MET A 288 23.05 8.37 17.09
CA MET A 288 23.11 7.12 16.31
C MET A 288 23.23 5.90 17.23
N SER A 289 24.06 5.94 18.26
CA SER A 289 24.20 4.84 19.23
C SER A 289 22.94 4.64 20.09
N ALA A 290 22.28 5.73 20.52
CA ALA A 290 21.00 5.64 21.22
C ALA A 290 19.89 5.06 20.32
N THR A 291 19.94 5.37 19.02
CA THR A 291 19.03 4.82 18.01
C THR A 291 19.28 3.34 17.79
N ALA A 292 20.54 2.96 17.58
CA ALA A 292 20.93 1.56 17.43
C ALA A 292 20.55 0.74 18.68
N GLY A 293 20.78 1.31 19.88
CA GLY A 293 20.39 0.69 21.15
C GLY A 293 18.88 0.49 21.30
N LEU A 294 18.07 1.48 20.88
CA LEU A 294 16.60 1.35 20.88
C LEU A 294 16.13 0.30 19.86
N LEU A 295 16.80 0.21 18.71
CA LEU A 295 16.46 -0.78 17.68
C LEU A 295 16.78 -2.21 18.17
N VAL A 296 17.93 -2.40 18.81
CA VAL A 296 18.30 -3.68 19.45
C VAL A 296 17.30 -4.01 20.56
N LEU A 297 16.85 -3.01 21.34
CA LEU A 297 15.84 -3.19 22.38
C LEU A 297 14.49 -3.58 21.80
N VAL A 298 14.02 -2.89 20.74
CA VAL A 298 12.75 -3.20 20.06
C VAL A 298 12.80 -4.58 19.41
N PHE A 299 13.89 -4.92 18.73
CA PHE A 299 14.10 -6.25 18.17
C PHE A 299 14.16 -7.32 19.27
N GLY A 300 14.90 -7.06 20.35
CA GLY A 300 14.97 -7.93 21.52
C GLY A 300 13.61 -8.10 22.22
N LEU A 301 12.81 -7.02 22.30
CA LEU A 301 11.44 -7.06 22.85
C LEU A 301 10.50 -7.87 21.94
N ILE A 302 10.61 -7.75 20.63
CA ILE A 302 9.85 -8.57 19.67
C ILE A 302 10.24 -10.05 19.83
N VAL A 303 11.53 -10.37 19.88
CA VAL A 303 12.02 -11.73 20.09
C VAL A 303 11.58 -12.25 21.47
N PHE A 304 11.67 -11.43 22.51
CA PHE A 304 11.20 -11.75 23.86
C PHE A 304 9.68 -11.97 23.90
N MET A 305 8.89 -11.11 23.25
CA MET A 305 7.44 -11.29 23.15
C MET A 305 7.08 -12.57 22.40
N ILE A 306 7.77 -12.90 21.31
CA ILE A 306 7.61 -14.17 20.59
C ILE A 306 7.93 -15.35 21.53
N ALA A 307 8.99 -15.26 22.32
CA ALA A 307 9.39 -16.31 23.25
C ALA A 307 8.48 -16.43 24.48
N PHE A 308 8.02 -15.29 25.03
CA PHE A 308 7.30 -15.25 26.32
C PHE A 308 5.78 -15.44 26.16
N VAL A 309 5.16 -14.86 25.13
CA VAL A 309 3.70 -14.98 24.89
C VAL A 309 3.32 -16.34 24.30
N GLY A 310 4.30 -17.05 23.73
CA GLY A 310 4.09 -18.36 23.09
C GLY A 310 4.13 -19.56 24.06
N GLY A 311 4.60 -19.43 25.31
CA GLY A 311 4.79 -20.58 26.21
C GLY A 311 5.50 -21.77 25.54
N ASP A 312 5.13 -23.02 25.86
CA ASP A 312 5.68 -24.22 25.17
C ASP A 312 5.49 -24.23 23.66
N THR A 313 4.45 -23.55 23.15
CA THR A 313 4.23 -23.38 21.71
C THR A 313 5.23 -22.43 21.05
N ALA A 314 5.85 -21.49 21.75
CA ALA A 314 6.86 -20.61 21.16
C ALA A 314 8.23 -21.26 21.10
N VAL A 315 8.59 -22.06 22.10
CA VAL A 315 9.84 -22.86 22.09
C VAL A 315 9.76 -23.89 20.97
N THR A 316 8.65 -24.60 20.82
CA THR A 316 8.39 -25.50 19.69
C THR A 316 8.29 -24.76 18.35
N ARG A 317 7.83 -23.50 18.32
CA ARG A 317 7.85 -22.67 17.10
C ARG A 317 9.27 -22.19 16.75
N ILE A 318 10.10 -21.85 17.73
CA ILE A 318 11.53 -21.52 17.52
C ILE A 318 12.33 -22.76 17.11
N GLU A 319 12.04 -23.91 17.70
CA GLU A 319 12.62 -25.19 17.29
C GLU A 319 12.11 -25.61 15.90
N LYS A 320 10.83 -25.39 15.58
CA LYS A 320 10.31 -25.54 14.22
C LYS A 320 10.94 -24.52 13.27
N LEU A 321 11.23 -23.29 13.70
CA LEU A 321 11.98 -22.31 12.89
C LEU A 321 13.42 -22.81 12.62
N LYS A 322 14.12 -23.38 13.62
CA LYS A 322 15.42 -24.04 13.44
C LYS A 322 15.28 -25.29 12.57
N GLY A 323 14.34 -26.17 12.87
CA GLY A 323 14.06 -27.37 12.07
C GLY A 323 13.58 -27.05 10.66
N GLU A 324 12.86 -25.95 10.43
CA GLU A 324 12.44 -25.51 9.07
C GLU A 324 13.55 -24.77 8.32
N PHE A 325 14.56 -24.17 9.00
CA PHE A 325 15.83 -23.79 8.32
C PHE A 325 16.60 -25.02 7.85
N GLU A 326 16.49 -26.15 8.57
CA GLU A 326 17.06 -27.44 8.16
C GLU A 326 16.10 -28.27 7.28
N THR A 327 14.78 -28.17 7.49
CA THR A 327 13.70 -28.85 6.70
C THR A 327 13.19 -28.03 5.53
N VAL A 328 13.61 -26.77 5.34
CA VAL A 328 13.49 -26.06 4.03
C VAL A 328 14.05 -26.91 2.88
N ASN A 329 14.88 -27.89 3.20
CA ASN A 329 15.32 -28.88 2.25
C ASN A 329 14.39 -30.10 2.06
N ASN A 330 13.34 -30.33 2.87
CA ASN A 330 12.67 -31.64 2.85
C ASN A 330 11.14 -31.71 2.86
N ALA A 331 10.36 -30.64 3.02
CA ALA A 331 8.88 -30.79 3.09
C ALA A 331 8.01 -29.56 2.78
N GLY A 332 8.52 -28.56 2.11
CA GLY A 332 7.74 -27.44 1.59
C GLY A 332 8.25 -27.02 0.23
N VAL A 333 7.41 -26.38 -0.58
CA VAL A 333 7.87 -25.82 -1.85
C VAL A 333 9.04 -24.88 -1.57
N ASN A 334 10.26 -25.33 -1.90
CA ASN A 334 11.49 -24.58 -1.64
C ASN A 334 11.49 -23.32 -2.52
N ARG A 335 11.44 -22.12 -1.93
CA ARG A 335 11.47 -20.86 -2.68
C ARG A 335 12.67 -20.79 -3.63
N ASN A 336 13.81 -21.37 -3.26
CA ASN A 336 14.98 -21.43 -4.13
C ASN A 336 14.68 -22.20 -5.43
N LEU A 337 13.92 -23.30 -5.33
CA LEU A 337 13.47 -24.04 -6.50
C LEU A 337 12.56 -23.20 -7.39
N ILE A 338 11.56 -22.54 -6.78
CA ILE A 338 10.64 -21.65 -7.53
C ILE A 338 11.42 -20.54 -8.22
N TRP A 339 12.37 -19.90 -7.51
CA TRP A 339 13.15 -18.80 -8.06
C TRP A 339 14.07 -19.25 -9.19
N ASN A 340 14.74 -20.42 -9.05
CA ASN A 340 15.56 -20.97 -10.11
C ASN A 340 14.72 -21.25 -11.37
N SER A 341 13.59 -21.93 -11.22
CA SER A 341 12.68 -22.18 -12.35
C SER A 341 12.14 -20.88 -12.94
N THR A 342 11.90 -19.84 -12.12
CA THR A 342 11.48 -18.53 -12.59
C THR A 342 12.59 -17.82 -13.37
N LEU A 343 13.85 -17.94 -12.95
CA LEU A 343 14.99 -17.39 -13.68
C LEU A 343 15.17 -18.06 -15.04
N GLU A 344 15.06 -19.39 -15.13
CA GLU A 344 15.08 -20.12 -16.41
C GLU A 344 13.94 -19.65 -17.33
N MET A 345 12.74 -19.39 -16.78
CA MET A 345 11.60 -18.84 -17.52
C MET A 345 11.90 -17.41 -18.02
N ILE A 346 12.53 -16.58 -17.22
CA ILE A 346 12.94 -15.21 -17.61
C ILE A 346 13.99 -15.28 -18.74
N GLU A 347 14.94 -16.19 -18.67
CA GLU A 347 15.96 -16.39 -19.70
C GLU A 347 15.35 -16.84 -21.04
N SER A 348 14.23 -17.57 -21.02
CA SER A 348 13.55 -18.01 -22.23
C SER A 348 12.82 -16.88 -22.97
N GLU A 349 12.26 -15.91 -22.23
CA GLU A 349 11.46 -14.80 -22.79
C GLU A 349 11.87 -13.46 -22.16
N PRO A 350 13.13 -12.99 -22.35
CA PRO A 350 13.69 -11.90 -21.55
C PRO A 350 13.13 -10.53 -21.87
N LEU A 351 12.63 -10.27 -23.08
CA LEU A 351 12.24 -8.91 -23.51
C LEU A 351 10.81 -8.55 -23.13
N LEU A 352 9.86 -9.42 -23.47
CA LEU A 352 8.43 -9.16 -23.31
C LEU A 352 7.78 -10.05 -22.26
N GLY A 353 8.51 -11.07 -21.77
CA GLY A 353 8.00 -12.05 -20.81
C GLY A 353 6.93 -12.97 -21.39
N VAL A 354 6.38 -13.82 -20.53
CA VAL A 354 5.38 -14.84 -20.90
C VAL A 354 3.95 -14.32 -20.94
N GLY A 355 3.74 -13.04 -20.70
CA GLY A 355 2.43 -12.38 -20.59
C GLY A 355 2.01 -12.13 -19.14
N PHE A 356 1.45 -10.96 -18.86
CA PHE A 356 0.96 -10.62 -17.53
C PHE A 356 -0.17 -11.59 -17.11
N GLY A 357 -0.01 -12.25 -15.95
CA GLY A 357 -0.89 -13.33 -15.49
C GLY A 357 -0.57 -14.70 -16.08
N GLY A 358 0.37 -14.80 -17.02
CA GLY A 358 0.75 -16.07 -17.67
C GLY A 358 1.69 -16.95 -16.84
N TYR A 359 2.17 -16.50 -15.69
CA TYR A 359 3.14 -17.21 -14.84
C TYR A 359 2.74 -18.66 -14.57
N ALA A 360 1.53 -18.88 -14.04
CA ALA A 360 1.07 -20.19 -13.65
C ALA A 360 0.92 -21.19 -14.83
N ALA A 361 0.68 -20.68 -16.04
CA ALA A 361 0.60 -21.49 -17.26
C ALA A 361 1.98 -21.80 -17.84
N ALA A 362 2.96 -20.87 -17.67
CA ALA A 362 4.30 -21.04 -18.22
C ALA A 362 5.24 -21.86 -17.34
N ILE A 363 5.21 -21.66 -16.01
CA ILE A 363 6.18 -22.21 -15.05
C ILE A 363 6.29 -23.75 -15.06
N PRO A 364 5.24 -24.56 -15.36
CA PRO A 364 5.35 -26.00 -15.41
C PRO A 364 6.39 -26.54 -16.41
N LYS A 365 6.79 -25.74 -17.41
CA LYS A 365 7.82 -26.11 -18.39
C LYS A 365 9.24 -26.06 -17.80
N PHE A 366 9.43 -25.32 -16.73
CA PHE A 366 10.72 -25.04 -16.09
C PHE A 366 10.82 -25.69 -14.70
N GLU A 367 9.71 -26.26 -14.21
CA GLU A 367 9.60 -26.83 -12.88
C GLU A 367 10.23 -28.22 -12.84
N THR A 368 11.18 -28.46 -11.91
CA THR A 368 11.98 -29.68 -11.81
C THR A 368 11.49 -30.67 -10.75
N SER A 369 10.39 -30.37 -10.03
CA SER A 369 9.84 -31.25 -8.97
C SER A 369 9.07 -32.47 -9.48
N GLY A 370 8.94 -32.61 -10.80
CA GLY A 370 8.20 -33.71 -11.42
C GLY A 370 6.68 -33.63 -11.22
N GLY A 371 6.14 -32.42 -11.13
CA GLY A 371 4.70 -32.18 -11.02
C GLY A 371 4.12 -32.40 -9.62
N LYS A 372 4.95 -32.52 -8.59
CA LYS A 372 4.50 -32.63 -7.19
C LYS A 372 3.79 -31.39 -6.68
N TYR A 373 4.09 -30.23 -7.26
CA TYR A 373 3.56 -28.94 -6.82
C TYR A 373 2.99 -28.18 -8.01
N ARG A 374 1.84 -27.55 -7.82
CA ARG A 374 1.27 -26.61 -8.78
C ARG A 374 1.72 -25.20 -8.40
N LEU A 375 2.81 -24.74 -8.98
CA LEU A 375 3.31 -23.39 -8.78
C LEU A 375 2.35 -22.41 -9.45
N GLN A 376 1.86 -21.43 -8.67
CA GLN A 376 0.95 -20.39 -9.17
C GLN A 376 1.60 -19.01 -9.23
N GLN A 377 2.61 -18.76 -8.38
CA GLN A 377 3.24 -17.45 -8.19
C GLN A 377 4.73 -17.63 -7.85
N ALA A 378 5.55 -16.63 -8.17
CA ALA A 378 6.98 -16.64 -7.88
C ALA A 378 7.32 -16.43 -6.39
N HIS A 379 6.38 -16.01 -5.56
CA HIS A 379 6.62 -15.53 -4.20
C HIS A 379 7.72 -14.46 -4.11
N ASN A 380 7.78 -13.61 -5.12
CA ASN A 380 8.64 -12.45 -5.24
C ASN A 380 8.09 -11.59 -6.38
N ASP A 381 7.47 -10.43 -6.03
CA ASP A 381 6.84 -9.55 -7.00
C ASP A 381 7.81 -9.08 -8.11
N TYR A 382 9.10 -8.88 -7.77
CA TYR A 382 10.10 -8.43 -8.75
C TYR A 382 10.39 -9.48 -9.81
N LEU A 383 10.60 -10.75 -9.39
CA LEU A 383 10.80 -11.85 -10.31
C LEU A 383 9.55 -12.11 -11.14
N GLU A 384 8.39 -11.97 -10.54
CA GLU A 384 7.13 -12.20 -11.24
C GLU A 384 6.81 -11.11 -12.27
N ILE A 385 7.08 -9.85 -11.98
CA ILE A 385 6.98 -8.77 -12.98
C ILE A 385 7.97 -8.99 -14.12
N LEU A 386 9.21 -9.42 -13.78
CA LEU A 386 10.24 -9.67 -14.78
C LEU A 386 9.90 -10.89 -15.67
N SER A 387 9.32 -11.95 -15.11
CA SER A 387 8.90 -13.13 -15.88
C SER A 387 7.68 -12.85 -16.76
N ASN A 388 6.70 -12.09 -16.24
CA ASN A 388 5.45 -11.81 -16.94
C ASN A 388 5.58 -10.71 -18.00
N GLY A 389 6.36 -9.67 -17.71
CA GLY A 389 6.51 -8.47 -18.57
C GLY A 389 7.87 -8.30 -19.22
N GLY A 390 8.80 -9.22 -18.95
CA GLY A 390 10.19 -9.10 -19.39
C GLY A 390 10.88 -7.85 -18.85
N ILE A 391 12.04 -7.53 -19.41
CA ILE A 391 12.79 -6.31 -19.07
C ILE A 391 11.99 -5.04 -19.37
N MET A 392 11.11 -5.06 -20.37
CA MET A 392 10.27 -3.91 -20.70
C MET A 392 9.27 -3.63 -19.58
N GLY A 393 8.52 -4.64 -19.13
CA GLY A 393 7.58 -4.51 -18.00
C GLY A 393 8.28 -4.11 -16.71
N PHE A 394 9.42 -4.74 -16.42
CA PHE A 394 10.23 -4.43 -15.24
C PHE A 394 10.77 -2.99 -15.27
N THR A 395 11.25 -2.52 -16.43
CA THR A 395 11.75 -1.14 -16.60
C THR A 395 10.64 -0.11 -16.35
N LEU A 396 9.43 -0.35 -16.88
CA LEU A 396 8.28 0.54 -16.66
C LEU A 396 7.89 0.57 -15.16
N PHE A 397 7.89 -0.58 -14.51
CA PHE A 397 7.61 -0.67 -13.08
C PHE A 397 8.68 0.04 -12.24
N ALA A 398 9.96 -0.17 -12.56
CA ALA A 398 11.07 0.50 -11.89
C ALA A 398 11.04 2.02 -12.12
N LEU A 399 10.67 2.48 -13.31
CA LEU A 399 10.48 3.89 -13.62
C LEU A 399 9.36 4.50 -12.77
N PHE A 400 8.21 3.82 -12.66
CA PHE A 400 7.13 4.24 -11.75
C PHE A 400 7.63 4.38 -10.31
N GLY A 401 8.32 3.37 -9.79
CA GLY A 401 8.89 3.39 -8.44
C GLY A 401 9.88 4.55 -8.24
N ALA A 402 10.78 4.77 -9.21
CA ALA A 402 11.73 5.89 -9.18
C ALA A 402 11.02 7.25 -9.16
N MET A 403 9.95 7.41 -9.96
CA MET A 403 9.15 8.64 -9.98
C MET A 403 8.41 8.86 -8.65
N VAL A 404 7.87 7.81 -8.02
CA VAL A 404 7.25 7.87 -6.69
C VAL A 404 8.28 8.32 -5.66
N VAL A 405 9.46 7.69 -5.61
CA VAL A 405 10.56 8.07 -4.69
C VAL A 405 11.00 9.51 -4.91
N TYR A 406 11.15 9.94 -6.15
CA TYR A 406 11.48 11.33 -6.49
C TYR A 406 10.42 12.32 -5.97
N ARG A 407 9.13 12.03 -6.19
CA ARG A 407 8.03 12.86 -5.69
C ARG A 407 7.98 12.90 -4.16
N ILE A 408 8.14 11.75 -3.50
CA ILE A 408 8.24 11.67 -2.04
C ILE A 408 9.37 12.56 -1.53
N SER A 409 10.58 12.44 -2.09
CA SER A 409 11.75 13.18 -1.64
C SER A 409 11.56 14.71 -1.74
N LYS A 410 10.87 15.19 -2.78
CA LYS A 410 10.51 16.61 -2.93
C LYS A 410 9.41 17.04 -1.95
N ASN A 411 8.43 16.19 -1.73
CA ASN A 411 7.20 16.55 -1.01
C ASN A 411 7.31 16.38 0.51
N LEU A 412 8.30 15.62 1.03
CA LEU A 412 8.45 15.36 2.48
C LEU A 412 8.63 16.64 3.32
N LYS A 413 9.13 17.73 2.72
CA LYS A 413 9.34 19.02 3.39
C LYS A 413 8.26 20.05 3.10
N SER A 414 7.34 19.78 2.17
CA SER A 414 6.30 20.71 1.72
C SER A 414 4.96 20.48 2.41
N GLY A 415 4.15 21.52 2.49
CA GLY A 415 2.84 21.49 3.13
C GLY A 415 2.88 21.76 4.64
N ASP A 416 1.70 21.77 5.23
CA ASP A 416 1.56 21.89 6.67
C ASP A 416 2.05 20.64 7.42
N ARG A 417 2.09 20.70 8.74
CA ARG A 417 2.64 19.63 9.58
C ARG A 417 1.84 18.33 9.47
N ILE A 418 0.53 18.41 9.32
CA ILE A 418 -0.35 17.24 9.18
C ILE A 418 -0.09 16.55 7.85
N VAL A 419 -0.02 17.31 6.76
CA VAL A 419 0.32 16.79 5.43
C VAL A 419 1.70 16.12 5.42
N ARG A 420 2.71 16.76 6.05
CA ARG A 420 4.04 16.16 6.18
C ARG A 420 4.05 14.86 6.99
N ALA A 421 3.26 14.78 8.07
CA ALA A 421 3.13 13.56 8.87
C ALA A 421 2.53 12.41 8.06
N ASN A 422 1.47 12.69 7.29
CA ASN A 422 0.81 11.70 6.43
C ASN A 422 1.74 11.22 5.30
N ARG A 423 2.46 12.14 4.64
CA ARG A 423 3.46 11.80 3.61
C ARG A 423 4.59 10.94 4.15
N LEU A 424 5.09 11.28 5.34
CA LEU A 424 6.11 10.46 6.01
C LEU A 424 5.58 9.04 6.28
N GLY A 425 4.37 8.94 6.81
CA GLY A 425 3.75 7.65 7.09
C GLY A 425 3.52 6.80 5.84
N ALA A 426 3.04 7.43 4.77
CA ALA A 426 2.86 6.75 3.48
C ALA A 426 4.20 6.28 2.90
N ALA A 427 5.27 7.09 3.01
CA ALA A 427 6.61 6.69 2.57
C ALA A 427 7.14 5.49 3.37
N ILE A 428 6.86 5.44 4.69
CA ILE A 428 7.22 4.31 5.56
C ILE A 428 6.46 3.05 5.12
N GLY A 429 5.13 3.14 4.88
CA GLY A 429 4.33 2.03 4.41
C GLY A 429 4.77 1.52 3.03
N ILE A 430 5.05 2.42 2.07
CA ILE A 430 5.58 2.07 0.75
C ILE A 430 6.92 1.32 0.89
N PHE A 431 7.80 1.76 1.77
CA PHE A 431 9.06 1.06 2.02
C PHE A 431 8.82 -0.37 2.55
N GLY A 432 7.85 -0.56 3.47
CA GLY A 432 7.45 -1.89 3.94
C GLY A 432 7.05 -2.80 2.77
N VAL A 433 6.20 -2.29 1.86
CA VAL A 433 5.80 -3.03 0.64
C VAL A 433 7.00 -3.45 -0.19
N LEU A 434 7.96 -2.54 -0.45
CA LEU A 434 9.15 -2.85 -1.24
C LEU A 434 9.99 -3.99 -0.64
N ILE A 435 10.09 -4.05 0.69
CA ILE A 435 10.81 -5.14 1.38
C ILE A 435 10.00 -6.43 1.37
N HIS A 436 8.69 -6.36 1.61
CA HIS A 436 7.82 -7.54 1.63
C HIS A 436 7.76 -8.22 0.25
N SER A 437 7.70 -7.44 -0.82
CA SER A 437 7.67 -7.89 -2.22
C SER A 437 8.93 -8.69 -2.65
N LEU A 438 10.03 -8.65 -1.87
CA LEU A 438 11.20 -9.52 -2.09
C LEU A 438 10.91 -11.00 -1.75
N VAL A 439 9.92 -11.25 -0.91
CA VAL A 439 9.67 -12.59 -0.34
C VAL A 439 8.22 -13.07 -0.50
N ASP A 440 7.34 -12.26 -1.09
CA ASP A 440 5.95 -12.62 -1.36
C ASP A 440 5.36 -11.82 -2.55
N PHE A 441 4.08 -12.09 -2.89
CA PHE A 441 3.35 -11.51 -4.03
C PHE A 441 2.08 -10.78 -3.58
N GLY A 442 2.14 -10.07 -2.47
CA GLY A 442 0.98 -9.47 -1.81
C GLY A 442 0.29 -8.35 -2.59
N LEU A 443 0.95 -7.72 -3.58
CA LEU A 443 0.35 -6.72 -4.48
C LEU A 443 -0.57 -7.33 -5.55
N HIS A 444 -0.56 -8.65 -5.75
CA HIS A 444 -1.53 -9.37 -6.59
C HIS A 444 -2.92 -9.42 -5.95
N ILE A 445 -3.02 -9.13 -4.66
CA ILE A 445 -4.29 -9.06 -3.94
C ILE A 445 -4.93 -7.69 -4.23
N PRO A 446 -6.11 -7.64 -4.85
CA PRO A 446 -6.69 -6.37 -5.30
C PRO A 446 -6.78 -5.31 -4.20
N VAL A 447 -7.27 -5.65 -3.01
CA VAL A 447 -7.37 -4.66 -1.93
C VAL A 447 -5.99 -4.12 -1.51
N ASN A 448 -4.95 -4.96 -1.47
CA ASN A 448 -3.60 -4.51 -1.14
C ASN A 448 -3.06 -3.55 -2.21
N ALA A 449 -3.31 -3.83 -3.50
CA ALA A 449 -2.95 -2.94 -4.60
C ALA A 449 -3.67 -1.58 -4.50
N PHE A 450 -4.97 -1.56 -4.16
CA PHE A 450 -5.73 -0.32 -3.97
C PHE A 450 -5.26 0.47 -2.74
N ILE A 451 -4.93 -0.20 -1.63
CA ILE A 451 -4.34 0.45 -0.45
C ILE A 451 -2.93 0.99 -0.76
N PHE A 452 -2.13 0.26 -1.53
CA PHE A 452 -0.84 0.74 -2.03
C PHE A 452 -1.00 2.00 -2.91
N ALA A 453 -1.96 2.01 -3.84
CA ALA A 453 -2.30 3.19 -4.64
C ALA A 453 -2.71 4.37 -3.76
N ALA A 454 -3.51 4.14 -2.71
CA ALA A 454 -3.87 5.16 -1.72
C ALA A 454 -2.62 5.72 -1.01
N LEU A 455 -1.65 4.87 -0.62
CA LEU A 455 -0.39 5.34 -0.04
C LEU A 455 0.42 6.19 -1.02
N VAL A 456 0.49 5.80 -2.29
CA VAL A 456 1.18 6.58 -3.34
C VAL A 456 0.52 7.96 -3.47
N VAL A 457 -0.81 8.03 -3.48
CA VAL A 457 -1.55 9.30 -3.51
C VAL A 457 -1.25 10.14 -2.27
N ILE A 458 -1.35 9.57 -1.05
CA ILE A 458 -1.05 10.29 0.20
C ILE A 458 0.38 10.85 0.20
N ALA A 459 1.34 10.08 -0.32
CA ALA A 459 2.75 10.47 -0.35
C ALA A 459 3.06 11.57 -1.38
N THR A 460 2.33 11.61 -2.50
CA THR A 460 2.75 12.39 -3.68
C THR A 460 1.75 13.46 -4.13
N ALA A 461 0.47 13.40 -3.72
CA ALA A 461 -0.55 14.38 -4.14
C ALA A 461 -0.27 15.81 -3.69
N HIS A 462 -0.67 16.76 -4.52
CA HIS A 462 -0.63 18.18 -4.21
C HIS A 462 -1.86 18.60 -3.42
N VAL A 463 -1.68 18.78 -2.11
CA VAL A 463 -2.75 19.28 -1.21
C VAL A 463 -2.61 20.78 -1.05
N ARG A 464 -3.68 21.53 -1.35
CA ARG A 464 -3.73 22.99 -1.17
C ARG A 464 -3.65 23.34 0.31
N SER A 465 -2.84 24.35 0.64
CA SER A 465 -2.75 24.86 2.01
C SER A 465 -4.05 25.59 2.39
N THR A 466 -4.52 25.36 3.60
CA THR A 466 -5.70 26.07 4.15
C THR A 466 -5.42 27.53 4.52
N VAL A 467 -4.18 28.01 4.29
CA VAL A 467 -3.76 29.39 4.62
C VAL A 467 -4.14 30.39 3.51
N GLU A 468 -4.58 29.93 2.34
CA GLU A 468 -4.93 30.79 1.19
C GLU A 468 -6.45 31.05 1.05
N THR A 469 -7.27 30.71 2.02
CA THR A 469 -8.69 31.09 2.12
C THR A 469 -8.94 31.84 3.41
#